data_a9826e6f73de55ad281ac85918822067
#
_entry.id   a9826e6f73de55ad281ac85918822067
#
_cell.length_a   1.000
_cell.length_b   1.000
_cell.length_c   1.000
_cell.angle_alpha   90.00
_cell.angle_beta   90.00
_cell.angle_gamma   90.00
#
_symmetry.space_group_name_H-M   'P 1'
#
loop_
_entity.id
_entity.type
_entity.pdbx_description
1 polymer ?
#
loop_
_entity_poly.entity_id
_entity_poly.type
_entity_poly.pdbx_seq_one_letter_code
_entity_poly.pdbx_strand_id
1 'polypeptide(L)'
;MKKKSGTGKTGSPGRGSRQVARSPLRTRASQDAARQTIRRLKGELARALALIGELQETAETDFLLAIRNRRGFERDLARAIAYIKRYQATAALIILDVDRLKPINDRFGHAAGDEVLKAVAAVLTGQIRSSDVVARLGGDEFAILLWNLTETDARAKAALMEQGIDRLTFTFRDHTVSAGASAGVAMLDAHAELGRALEAADSAMYLRKAQRRHEGAS
;
A
#
# COMPACT_ATOMS: atom_id res chain seq x y z
N MET A 1 59.52 -82.51 25.94
CA MET A 1 58.49 -83.43 26.46
C MET A 1 57.12 -82.98 26.10
N LYS A 2 56.41 -83.76 25.28
CA LYS A 2 55.05 -84.26 25.43
C LYS A 2 54.00 -83.21 25.83
N LYS A 3 52.82 -82.99 25.25
CA LYS A 3 51.89 -83.78 24.40
C LYS A 3 50.68 -82.81 24.08
N LYS A 4 50.18 -82.93 22.85
CA LYS A 4 48.79 -83.19 22.48
C LYS A 4 47.67 -82.55 23.27
N SER A 5 46.66 -81.97 22.75
CA SER A 5 45.64 -82.29 21.74
C SER A 5 44.43 -81.47 22.10
N GLY A 6 43.64 -81.01 21.13
CA GLY A 6 42.29 -81.42 20.96
C GLY A 6 41.39 -80.32 20.44
N THR A 7 41.04 -80.42 19.24
CA THR A 7 39.69 -80.28 18.61
C THR A 7 38.60 -79.51 19.36
N GLY A 8 37.95 -78.61 18.64
CA GLY A 8 36.61 -78.06 18.94
C GLY A 8 36.15 -77.05 17.93
N LYS A 9 35.61 -77.54 16.78
CA LYS A 9 34.78 -76.82 15.86
C LYS A 9 33.47 -76.46 16.55
N THR A 10 33.11 -75.22 16.60
CA THR A 10 31.67 -74.80 16.57
C THR A 10 31.51 -73.54 15.74
N GLY A 11 30.93 -73.78 14.58
CA GLY A 11 30.53 -72.69 13.69
C GLY A 11 29.32 -71.96 14.26
N SER A 12 29.38 -70.62 14.26
CA SER A 12 28.21 -69.82 14.45
C SER A 12 27.71 -69.33 13.08
N PRO A 13 26.40 -69.38 12.80
CA PRO A 13 25.87 -68.99 11.53
C PRO A 13 25.82 -67.41 11.48
N GLY A 14 26.46 -66.88 10.47
CA GLY A 14 26.39 -65.47 10.15
C GLY A 14 24.93 -65.02 9.94
N ARG A 15 24.46 -64.10 10.76
CA ARG A 15 23.23 -63.32 10.48
C ARG A 15 23.47 -62.47 9.23
N GLY A 16 23.05 -63.02 8.07
CA GLY A 16 22.92 -62.24 6.85
C GLY A 16 21.89 -61.13 7.05
N SER A 17 22.36 -59.90 7.15
CA SER A 17 21.51 -58.73 7.03
C SER A 17 20.89 -58.72 5.63
N ARG A 18 19.63 -59.19 5.53
CA ARG A 18 18.82 -58.98 4.33
C ARG A 18 18.65 -57.48 4.12
N GLN A 19 19.54 -56.86 3.37
CA GLN A 19 19.30 -55.63 2.72
C GLN A 19 18.12 -55.80 1.77
N VAL A 20 16.93 -55.35 2.19
CA VAL A 20 15.74 -55.31 1.35
C VAL A 20 16.02 -54.28 0.27
N ALA A 21 16.51 -54.69 -0.88
CA ALA A 21 16.67 -53.84 -2.05
C ALA A 21 15.28 -53.28 -2.43
N ARG A 22 15.03 -52.02 -2.14
CA ARG A 22 13.81 -51.35 -2.54
C ARG A 22 13.75 -51.34 -4.06
N SER A 23 12.73 -51.98 -4.64
CA SER A 23 12.54 -52.07 -6.10
C SER A 23 12.55 -50.67 -6.74
N PRO A 24 13.34 -50.48 -7.82
CA PRO A 24 13.43 -49.14 -8.50
C PRO A 24 12.08 -48.63 -9.01
N LEU A 25 11.13 -49.53 -9.28
CA LEU A 25 9.75 -49.16 -9.68
C LEU A 25 8.97 -48.52 -8.53
N ARG A 26 9.14 -49.01 -7.28
CA ARG A 26 8.51 -48.38 -6.10
C ARG A 26 9.05 -46.97 -5.83
N THR A 27 10.33 -46.73 -6.09
CA THR A 27 10.99 -45.45 -5.91
C THR A 27 10.49 -44.43 -6.96
N ARG A 28 10.31 -44.84 -8.23
CA ARG A 28 9.75 -43.98 -9.30
C ARG A 28 8.30 -43.58 -9.01
N ALA A 29 7.42 -44.54 -8.70
CA ALA A 29 6.02 -44.25 -8.37
C ALA A 29 5.89 -43.31 -7.17
N SER A 30 6.72 -43.45 -6.14
CA SER A 30 6.77 -42.54 -5.00
C SER A 30 7.24 -41.12 -5.39
N GLN A 31 8.24 -41.02 -6.28
CA GLN A 31 8.70 -39.72 -6.81
C GLN A 31 7.66 -39.05 -7.66
N ASP A 32 6.93 -39.76 -8.50
CA ASP A 32 5.87 -39.20 -9.34
C ASP A 32 4.68 -38.72 -8.50
N ALA A 33 4.28 -39.49 -7.49
CA ALA A 33 3.26 -39.06 -6.52
C ALA A 33 3.68 -37.78 -5.75
N ALA A 34 4.94 -37.72 -5.32
CA ALA A 34 5.48 -36.51 -4.67
C ALA A 34 5.50 -35.31 -5.61
N ARG A 35 5.89 -35.47 -6.88
CA ARG A 35 5.85 -34.44 -7.91
C ARG A 35 4.42 -33.93 -8.16
N GLN A 36 3.45 -34.83 -8.26
CA GLN A 36 2.04 -34.46 -8.40
C GLN A 36 1.55 -33.67 -7.19
N THR A 37 1.88 -34.12 -5.97
CA THR A 37 1.52 -33.43 -4.73
C THR A 37 2.13 -32.02 -4.68
N ILE A 38 3.42 -31.88 -5.05
CA ILE A 38 4.10 -30.58 -5.13
C ILE A 38 3.42 -29.67 -6.15
N ARG A 39 3.05 -30.18 -7.34
CA ARG A 39 2.34 -29.38 -8.34
C ARG A 39 0.98 -28.91 -7.83
N ARG A 40 0.21 -29.77 -7.17
CA ARG A 40 -1.09 -29.45 -6.58
C ARG A 40 -0.94 -28.37 -5.51
N LEU A 41 -0.01 -28.56 -4.55
CA LEU A 41 0.22 -27.60 -3.47
C LEU A 41 0.72 -26.24 -3.98
N LYS A 42 1.58 -26.21 -5.02
CA LYS A 42 1.98 -24.97 -5.68
C LYS A 42 0.80 -24.25 -6.32
N GLY A 43 -0.11 -24.99 -6.96
CA GLY A 43 -1.33 -24.43 -7.54
C GLY A 43 -2.31 -23.89 -6.49
N GLU A 44 -2.48 -24.58 -5.37
CA GLU A 44 -3.30 -24.12 -4.25
C GLU A 44 -2.70 -22.86 -3.60
N LEU A 45 -1.38 -22.85 -3.36
CA LEU A 45 -0.67 -21.70 -2.84
C LEU A 45 -0.80 -20.49 -3.77
N ALA A 46 -0.63 -20.67 -5.08
CA ALA A 46 -0.77 -19.57 -6.04
C ALA A 46 -2.19 -18.98 -6.01
N ARG A 47 -3.22 -19.82 -5.94
CA ARG A 47 -4.62 -19.36 -5.82
C ARG A 47 -4.87 -18.62 -4.50
N ALA A 48 -4.35 -19.15 -3.39
CA ALA A 48 -4.49 -18.48 -2.08
C ALA A 48 -3.78 -17.14 -2.07
N LEU A 49 -2.58 -17.02 -2.64
CA LEU A 49 -1.86 -15.75 -2.75
C LEU A 49 -2.59 -14.74 -3.65
N ALA A 50 -3.20 -15.17 -4.76
CA ALA A 50 -4.01 -14.31 -5.61
C ALA A 50 -5.23 -13.77 -4.87
N LEU A 51 -5.97 -14.64 -4.16
CA LEU A 51 -7.12 -14.23 -3.36
C LEU A 51 -6.74 -13.28 -2.22
N ILE A 52 -5.62 -13.53 -1.54
CA ILE A 52 -5.09 -12.59 -0.52
C ILE A 52 -4.80 -11.24 -1.16
N GLY A 53 -4.19 -11.21 -2.35
CA GLY A 53 -3.93 -9.98 -3.10
C GLY A 53 -5.22 -9.20 -3.41
N GLU A 54 -6.24 -9.87 -3.93
CA GLU A 54 -7.55 -9.26 -4.23
C GLU A 54 -8.23 -8.71 -2.96
N LEU A 55 -8.21 -9.47 -1.86
CA LEU A 55 -8.77 -9.02 -0.58
C LEU A 55 -8.00 -7.83 -0.01
N GLN A 56 -6.68 -7.79 -0.15
CA GLN A 56 -5.86 -6.66 0.27
C GLN A 56 -6.15 -5.41 -0.56
N GLU A 57 -6.21 -5.54 -1.88
CA GLU A 57 -6.57 -4.43 -2.78
C GLU A 57 -7.93 -3.84 -2.41
N THR A 58 -8.95 -4.68 -2.20
CA THR A 58 -10.28 -4.24 -1.77
C THR A 58 -10.25 -3.56 -0.39
N ALA A 59 -9.45 -4.09 0.55
CA ALA A 59 -9.31 -3.53 1.90
C ALA A 59 -8.49 -2.22 1.97
N GLU A 60 -7.76 -1.86 0.91
CA GLU A 60 -6.84 -0.72 0.86
C GLU A 60 -7.24 0.35 -0.16
N THR A 61 -8.40 0.18 -0.79
CA THR A 61 -8.95 1.10 -1.78
C THR A 61 -10.22 1.77 -1.23
N ASP A 62 -10.41 3.06 -1.52
CA ASP A 62 -11.65 3.78 -1.23
C ASP A 62 -12.71 3.37 -2.27
N PHE A 63 -13.86 2.90 -1.80
CA PHE A 63 -14.93 2.35 -2.64
C PHE A 63 -15.60 3.41 -3.53
N LEU A 64 -15.60 4.69 -3.12
CA LEU A 64 -16.23 5.79 -3.85
C LEU A 64 -15.32 6.32 -4.96
N LEU A 65 -14.01 6.41 -4.68
CA LEU A 65 -13.05 7.15 -5.49
C LEU A 65 -12.07 6.25 -6.26
N ALA A 66 -12.03 4.95 -5.95
CA ALA A 66 -11.10 3.96 -6.52
C ALA A 66 -9.61 4.36 -6.40
N ILE A 67 -9.24 5.17 -5.40
CA ILE A 67 -7.88 5.52 -5.00
C ILE A 67 -7.53 4.81 -3.68
N ARG A 68 -6.30 4.91 -3.19
CA ARG A 68 -5.95 4.36 -1.89
C ARG A 68 -6.84 4.93 -0.78
N ASN A 69 -7.23 4.08 0.18
CA ASN A 69 -7.81 4.55 1.44
C ASN A 69 -6.69 4.83 2.47
N ARG A 70 -7.04 5.28 3.68
CA ARG A 70 -6.08 5.55 4.77
C ARG A 70 -5.13 4.38 5.01
N ARG A 71 -5.64 3.17 5.12
CA ARG A 71 -4.84 1.96 5.40
C ARG A 71 -3.85 1.66 4.27
N GLY A 72 -4.30 1.75 3.02
CA GLY A 72 -3.44 1.58 1.85
C GLY A 72 -2.35 2.63 1.79
N PHE A 73 -2.70 3.88 2.09
CA PHE A 73 -1.75 4.99 2.11
C PHE A 73 -0.69 4.85 3.20
N GLU A 74 -1.07 4.53 4.43
CA GLU A 74 -0.13 4.36 5.55
C GLU A 74 0.88 3.23 5.26
N ARG A 75 0.43 2.16 4.61
CA ARG A 75 1.32 1.09 4.16
C ARG A 75 2.30 1.57 3.07
N ASP A 76 1.81 2.30 2.09
CA ASP A 76 2.65 2.80 0.99
C ASP A 76 3.63 3.87 1.50
N LEU A 77 3.21 4.75 2.43
CA LEU A 77 4.07 5.72 3.10
C LEU A 77 5.16 5.04 3.95
N ALA A 78 4.82 4.00 4.70
CA ALA A 78 5.81 3.23 5.47
C ALA A 78 6.88 2.59 4.57
N ARG A 79 6.47 2.05 3.42
CA ARG A 79 7.39 1.51 2.39
C ARG A 79 8.27 2.61 1.79
N ALA A 80 7.68 3.76 1.50
CA ALA A 80 8.41 4.93 0.98
C ALA A 80 9.49 5.39 1.96
N ILE A 81 9.17 5.54 3.24
CA ILE A 81 10.13 5.92 4.28
C ILE A 81 11.26 4.89 4.39
N ALA A 82 10.95 3.60 4.35
CA ALA A 82 11.98 2.56 4.36
C ALA A 82 12.91 2.62 3.14
N TYR A 83 12.36 2.91 1.97
CA TYR A 83 13.12 3.11 0.74
C TYR A 83 14.01 4.36 0.80
N ILE A 84 13.45 5.49 1.25
CA ILE A 84 14.16 6.77 1.41
C ILE A 84 15.36 6.60 2.35
N LYS A 85 15.18 5.94 3.51
CA LYS A 85 16.26 5.66 4.45
C LYS A 85 17.38 4.81 3.84
N ARG A 86 17.04 3.85 3.02
CA ARG A 86 18.02 2.93 2.42
C ARG A 86 18.81 3.56 1.26
N TYR A 87 18.12 4.33 0.42
CA TYR A 87 18.68 4.81 -0.85
C TYR A 87 18.95 6.31 -0.88
N GLN A 88 18.74 7.01 0.25
CA GLN A 88 18.91 8.46 0.37
C GLN A 88 18.09 9.23 -0.68
N ALA A 89 16.93 8.66 -1.05
CA ALA A 89 15.96 9.31 -1.93
C ALA A 89 15.21 10.42 -1.18
N THR A 90 14.47 11.24 -1.90
CA THR A 90 13.58 12.26 -1.35
C THR A 90 12.17 12.07 -1.85
N ALA A 91 11.20 12.42 -1.02
CA ALA A 91 9.79 12.51 -1.42
C ALA A 91 9.12 13.65 -0.67
N ALA A 92 7.93 14.02 -1.12
CA ALA A 92 7.07 14.98 -0.44
C ALA A 92 5.75 14.30 -0.08
N LEU A 93 5.30 14.54 1.15
CA LEU A 93 3.97 14.22 1.63
C LEU A 93 3.13 15.49 1.59
N ILE A 94 1.96 15.43 0.93
CA ILE A 94 0.97 16.49 0.93
C ILE A 94 -0.28 15.99 1.63
N ILE A 95 -0.79 16.69 2.62
CA ILE A 95 -2.13 16.52 3.17
C ILE A 95 -3.00 17.63 2.64
N LEU A 96 -4.19 17.29 2.16
CA LEU A 96 -5.13 18.22 1.54
C LEU A 96 -6.52 17.98 2.12
N ASP A 97 -7.21 19.08 2.46
CA ASP A 97 -8.59 19.08 2.97
C ASP A 97 -9.48 19.87 1.98
N VAL A 98 -10.62 19.29 1.63
CA VAL A 98 -11.59 19.93 0.72
C VAL A 98 -12.43 20.93 1.51
N ASP A 99 -12.27 22.19 1.18
CA ASP A 99 -13.00 23.29 1.83
C ASP A 99 -14.50 23.26 1.49
N ARG A 100 -15.34 23.52 2.49
CA ARG A 100 -16.80 23.69 2.35
C ARG A 100 -17.58 22.45 1.90
N LEU A 101 -17.03 21.24 2.00
CA LEU A 101 -17.76 20.01 1.65
C LEU A 101 -18.99 19.82 2.54
N LYS A 102 -18.88 20.11 3.84
CA LYS A 102 -20.01 20.00 4.78
C LYS A 102 -21.20 20.88 4.40
N PRO A 103 -21.06 22.21 4.15
CA PRO A 103 -22.15 23.04 3.65
C PRO A 103 -22.82 22.53 2.37
N ILE A 104 -22.04 21.92 1.45
CA ILE A 104 -22.59 21.31 0.23
C ILE A 104 -23.45 20.11 0.59
N ASN A 105 -22.95 19.21 1.44
CA ASN A 105 -23.71 18.06 1.92
C ASN A 105 -25.01 18.46 2.64
N ASP A 106 -24.91 19.41 3.53
CA ASP A 106 -26.07 19.89 4.33
C ASP A 106 -27.17 20.49 3.45
N ARG A 107 -26.77 21.19 2.37
CA ARG A 107 -27.72 21.88 1.48
C ARG A 107 -28.25 21.00 0.35
N PHE A 108 -27.41 20.14 -0.24
CA PHE A 108 -27.73 19.41 -1.48
C PHE A 108 -27.75 17.89 -1.30
N GLY A 109 -27.38 17.40 -0.13
CA GLY A 109 -27.30 15.99 0.22
C GLY A 109 -25.93 15.35 -0.07
N HIS A 110 -25.70 14.17 0.49
CA HIS A 110 -24.41 13.47 0.37
C HIS A 110 -24.03 13.11 -1.07
N ALA A 111 -25.00 12.86 -1.95
CA ALA A 111 -24.72 12.60 -3.36
C ALA A 111 -24.01 13.77 -4.05
N ALA A 112 -24.33 15.03 -3.68
CA ALA A 112 -23.65 16.20 -4.19
C ALA A 112 -22.19 16.27 -3.69
N GLY A 113 -21.96 15.98 -2.40
CA GLY A 113 -20.60 15.88 -1.86
C GLY A 113 -19.78 14.75 -2.50
N ASP A 114 -20.40 13.62 -2.82
CA ASP A 114 -19.74 12.52 -3.52
C ASP A 114 -19.30 12.92 -4.93
N GLU A 115 -20.09 13.73 -5.65
CA GLU A 115 -19.70 14.28 -6.95
C GLU A 115 -18.50 15.24 -6.82
N VAL A 116 -18.51 16.11 -5.80
CA VAL A 116 -17.36 16.98 -5.50
C VAL A 116 -16.10 16.16 -5.21
N LEU A 117 -16.19 15.16 -4.35
CA LEU A 117 -15.06 14.29 -4.00
C LEU A 117 -14.51 13.54 -5.22
N LYS A 118 -15.37 13.04 -6.11
CA LYS A 118 -14.95 12.40 -7.37
C LYS A 118 -14.21 13.36 -8.29
N ALA A 119 -14.70 14.59 -8.43
CA ALA A 119 -14.03 15.61 -9.24
C ALA A 119 -12.68 16.00 -8.64
N VAL A 120 -12.58 16.17 -7.32
CA VAL A 120 -11.32 16.43 -6.61
C VAL A 120 -10.33 15.30 -6.85
N ALA A 121 -10.75 14.03 -6.67
CA ALA A 121 -9.89 12.87 -6.93
C ALA A 121 -9.38 12.84 -8.37
N ALA A 122 -10.22 13.19 -9.35
CA ALA A 122 -9.84 13.27 -10.76
C ALA A 122 -8.79 14.38 -11.02
N VAL A 123 -8.94 15.55 -10.40
CA VAL A 123 -7.92 16.63 -10.47
C VAL A 123 -6.59 16.15 -9.88
N LEU A 124 -6.61 15.54 -8.69
CA LEU A 124 -5.41 15.08 -8.02
C LEU A 124 -4.69 13.97 -8.82
N THR A 125 -5.43 12.96 -9.26
CA THR A 125 -4.87 11.85 -10.04
C THR A 125 -4.35 12.30 -11.41
N GLY A 126 -5.01 13.28 -12.06
CA GLY A 126 -4.55 13.86 -13.32
C GLY A 126 -3.28 14.69 -13.20
N GLN A 127 -2.88 15.08 -11.99
CA GLN A 127 -1.69 15.90 -11.75
C GLN A 127 -0.49 15.12 -11.22
N ILE A 128 -0.56 13.82 -11.05
CA ILE A 128 0.51 12.99 -10.52
C ILE A 128 1.04 12.00 -11.56
N ARG A 129 2.21 11.43 -11.30
CA ARG A 129 2.82 10.35 -12.10
C ARG A 129 2.35 8.99 -11.60
N SER A 130 2.56 7.95 -12.40
CA SER A 130 2.25 6.56 -12.00
C SER A 130 3.05 6.04 -10.82
N SER A 131 4.20 6.66 -10.52
CA SER A 131 5.03 6.36 -9.33
C SER A 131 4.51 7.00 -8.04
N ASP A 132 3.67 8.02 -8.15
CA ASP A 132 3.13 8.78 -7.04
C ASP A 132 1.84 8.13 -6.52
N VAL A 133 1.42 8.50 -5.33
CA VAL A 133 0.23 7.90 -4.71
C VAL A 133 -0.75 9.00 -4.33
N VAL A 134 -2.03 8.81 -4.65
CA VAL A 134 -3.15 9.60 -4.10
C VAL A 134 -4.01 8.68 -3.24
N ALA A 135 -4.44 9.18 -2.10
CA ALA A 135 -5.32 8.48 -1.17
C ALA A 135 -6.38 9.40 -0.59
N ARG A 136 -7.47 8.80 -0.14
CA ARG A 136 -8.44 9.45 0.75
C ARG A 136 -8.22 8.96 2.17
N LEU A 137 -7.96 9.87 3.10
CA LEU A 137 -7.75 9.52 4.51
C LEU A 137 -9.07 9.39 5.28
N GLY A 138 -10.12 10.04 4.81
CA GLY A 138 -11.47 9.99 5.35
C GLY A 138 -12.21 11.31 5.13
N GLY A 139 -13.53 11.29 5.07
CA GLY A 139 -14.32 12.50 4.89
C GLY A 139 -13.90 13.32 3.67
N ASP A 140 -13.34 14.49 3.93
CA ASP A 140 -12.83 15.49 2.99
C ASP A 140 -11.29 15.55 2.89
N GLU A 141 -10.57 14.64 3.59
CA GLU A 141 -9.12 14.63 3.65
C GLU A 141 -8.49 13.69 2.60
N PHE A 142 -7.49 14.21 1.88
CA PHE A 142 -6.66 13.49 0.93
C PHE A 142 -5.19 13.52 1.35
N ALA A 143 -4.45 12.49 0.92
CA ALA A 143 -3.00 12.45 1.06
C ALA A 143 -2.35 12.12 -0.28
N ILE A 144 -1.24 12.79 -0.58
CA ILE A 144 -0.49 12.59 -1.81
C ILE A 144 0.99 12.37 -1.46
N LEU A 145 1.59 11.32 -2.03
CA LEU A 145 3.01 11.03 -1.93
C LEU A 145 3.66 11.25 -3.28
N LEU A 146 4.60 12.18 -3.37
CA LEU A 146 5.31 12.56 -4.59
C LEU A 146 6.79 12.23 -4.46
N TRP A 147 7.38 11.63 -5.50
CA TRP A 147 8.78 11.22 -5.51
C TRP A 147 9.70 12.22 -6.21
N ASN A 148 10.93 12.35 -5.70
CA ASN A 148 12.03 13.09 -6.32
C ASN A 148 11.67 14.56 -6.61
N LEU A 149 11.25 15.28 -5.58
CA LEU A 149 10.93 16.70 -5.64
C LEU A 149 11.77 17.48 -4.64
N THR A 150 12.11 18.70 -4.99
CA THR A 150 12.58 19.70 -4.02
C THR A 150 11.40 20.24 -3.21
N GLU A 151 11.66 20.86 -2.07
CA GLU A 151 10.60 21.50 -1.28
C GLU A 151 9.86 22.58 -2.07
N THR A 152 10.59 23.37 -2.86
CA THR A 152 10.00 24.39 -3.73
C THR A 152 9.04 23.79 -4.75
N ASP A 153 9.44 22.71 -5.41
CA ASP A 153 8.60 22.02 -6.39
C ASP A 153 7.38 21.36 -5.73
N ALA A 154 7.56 20.77 -4.53
CA ALA A 154 6.47 20.18 -3.78
C ALA A 154 5.42 21.22 -3.36
N ARG A 155 5.86 22.38 -2.88
CA ARG A 155 4.96 23.53 -2.55
C ARG A 155 4.27 24.08 -3.79
N ALA A 156 4.99 24.24 -4.90
CA ALA A 156 4.39 24.66 -6.19
C ALA A 156 3.35 23.65 -6.67
N LYS A 157 3.63 22.35 -6.50
CA LYS A 157 2.69 21.27 -6.86
C LYS A 157 1.43 21.29 -5.99
N ALA A 158 1.57 21.49 -4.68
CA ALA A 158 0.44 21.65 -3.78
C ALA A 158 -0.44 22.84 -4.17
N ALA A 159 0.16 23.98 -4.49
CA ALA A 159 -0.56 25.17 -4.96
C ALA A 159 -1.28 24.94 -6.29
N LEU A 160 -0.70 24.19 -7.23
CA LEU A 160 -1.36 23.79 -8.48
C LEU A 160 -2.56 22.89 -8.23
N MET A 161 -2.47 21.98 -7.25
CA MET A 161 -3.60 21.12 -6.84
C MET A 161 -4.73 21.96 -6.23
N GLU A 162 -4.42 22.88 -5.31
CA GLU A 162 -5.39 23.84 -4.77
C GLU A 162 -6.09 24.61 -5.90
N GLN A 163 -5.32 25.21 -6.81
CA GLN A 163 -5.86 25.98 -7.95
C GLN A 163 -6.72 25.13 -8.88
N GLY A 164 -6.33 23.87 -9.11
CA GLY A 164 -7.12 22.95 -9.93
C GLY A 164 -8.48 22.65 -9.31
N ILE A 165 -8.53 22.52 -7.99
CA ILE A 165 -9.77 22.28 -7.24
C ILE A 165 -10.60 23.56 -7.13
N ASP A 166 -9.98 24.72 -6.91
CA ASP A 166 -10.66 26.02 -6.83
C ASP A 166 -11.41 26.39 -8.12
N ARG A 167 -10.99 25.83 -9.26
CA ARG A 167 -11.66 26.03 -10.57
C ARG A 167 -12.87 25.11 -10.78
N LEU A 168 -13.07 24.13 -9.89
CA LEU A 168 -14.21 23.23 -10.00
C LEU A 168 -15.50 23.97 -9.64
N THR A 169 -16.47 23.88 -10.54
CA THR A 169 -17.82 24.42 -10.34
C THR A 169 -18.84 23.32 -10.57
N PHE A 170 -19.86 23.29 -9.74
CA PHE A 170 -20.92 22.28 -9.77
C PHE A 170 -22.26 22.98 -9.81
N THR A 171 -23.24 22.41 -10.49
CA THR A 171 -24.62 22.92 -10.51
C THR A 171 -25.53 21.90 -9.86
N PHE A 172 -26.09 22.26 -8.71
CA PHE A 172 -27.04 21.43 -7.97
C PHE A 172 -28.36 22.20 -7.80
N ARG A 173 -29.47 21.64 -8.31
CA ARG A 173 -30.81 22.27 -8.21
C ARG A 173 -30.80 23.75 -8.61
N ASP A 174 -30.20 24.07 -9.76
CA ASP A 174 -30.06 25.44 -10.31
C ASP A 174 -29.17 26.39 -9.49
N HIS A 175 -28.42 25.87 -8.51
CA HIS A 175 -27.43 26.64 -7.77
C HIS A 175 -26.01 26.25 -8.17
N THR A 176 -25.21 27.22 -8.55
CA THR A 176 -23.78 27.01 -8.78
C THR A 176 -23.01 27.07 -7.46
N VAL A 177 -22.21 26.05 -7.19
CA VAL A 177 -21.30 25.98 -6.03
C VAL A 177 -19.88 25.70 -6.51
N SER A 178 -18.89 26.22 -5.79
CA SER A 178 -17.47 25.94 -6.01
C SER A 178 -16.92 25.12 -4.86
N ALA A 179 -16.00 24.22 -5.18
CA ALA A 179 -15.13 23.59 -4.18
C ALA A 179 -13.88 24.45 -3.96
N GLY A 180 -13.16 24.17 -2.91
CA GLY A 180 -11.83 24.69 -2.63
C GLY A 180 -11.02 23.64 -1.91
N ALA A 181 -9.71 23.83 -1.79
CA ALA A 181 -8.88 22.95 -1.00
C ALA A 181 -7.74 23.71 -0.33
N SER A 182 -7.33 23.20 0.83
CA SER A 182 -6.18 23.69 1.58
C SER A 182 -5.17 22.57 1.72
N ALA A 183 -3.91 22.80 1.30
CA ALA A 183 -2.87 21.78 1.27
C ALA A 183 -1.68 22.14 2.17
N GLY A 184 -1.12 21.15 2.86
CA GLY A 184 0.10 21.23 3.64
C GLY A 184 1.15 20.27 3.15
N VAL A 185 2.42 20.68 3.14
CA VAL A 185 3.54 19.92 2.60
C VAL A 185 4.54 19.60 3.69
N ALA A 186 4.99 18.33 3.75
CA ALA A 186 6.14 17.90 4.53
C ALA A 186 7.12 17.15 3.63
N MET A 187 8.42 17.46 3.75
CA MET A 187 9.46 16.71 3.04
C MET A 187 9.82 15.43 3.79
N LEU A 188 10.10 14.37 3.04
CA LEU A 188 10.54 13.08 3.54
C LEU A 188 12.00 12.85 3.14
N ASP A 189 12.84 12.72 4.14
CA ASP A 189 14.28 12.45 4.01
C ASP A 189 14.68 11.18 4.78
N ALA A 190 15.98 10.93 4.90
CA ALA A 190 16.52 9.79 5.62
C ALA A 190 16.14 9.72 7.12
N HIS A 191 15.69 10.82 7.71
CA HIS A 191 15.27 10.91 9.12
C HIS A 191 13.74 10.87 9.29
N ALA A 192 12.98 10.77 8.18
CA ALA A 192 11.54 10.77 8.21
C ALA A 192 10.98 9.64 9.08
N GLU A 193 9.98 9.95 9.89
CA GLU A 193 9.17 9.03 10.68
C GLU A 193 7.71 9.23 10.31
N LEU A 194 6.96 8.13 10.15
CA LEU A 194 5.59 8.13 9.64
C LEU A 194 4.68 9.10 10.40
N GLY A 195 4.63 9.00 11.74
CA GLY A 195 3.78 9.85 12.56
C GLY A 195 4.15 11.34 12.45
N ARG A 196 5.43 11.65 12.55
CA ARG A 196 5.92 13.03 12.44
C ARG A 196 5.70 13.65 11.07
N ALA A 197 5.84 12.86 10.00
CA ALA A 197 5.59 13.33 8.65
C ALA A 197 4.11 13.71 8.44
N LEU A 198 3.20 12.87 8.93
CA LEU A 198 1.76 13.15 8.90
C LEU A 198 1.43 14.40 9.72
N GLU A 199 1.91 14.50 10.96
CA GLU A 199 1.70 15.66 11.83
C GLU A 199 2.24 16.96 11.22
N ALA A 200 3.42 16.92 10.59
CA ALA A 200 4.01 18.10 9.96
C ALA A 200 3.19 18.59 8.75
N ALA A 201 2.75 17.65 7.89
CA ALA A 201 1.93 17.98 6.74
C ALA A 201 0.53 18.47 7.17
N ASP A 202 -0.08 17.86 8.17
CA ASP A 202 -1.38 18.26 8.72
C ASP A 202 -1.31 19.67 9.35
N SER A 203 -0.28 19.93 10.16
CA SER A 203 -0.04 21.26 10.74
C SER A 203 0.11 22.34 9.67
N ALA A 204 0.87 22.06 8.60
CA ALA A 204 1.03 22.97 7.47
C ALA A 204 -0.29 23.20 6.73
N MET A 205 -1.10 22.16 6.53
CA MET A 205 -2.44 22.26 5.93
C MET A 205 -3.38 23.12 6.78
N TYR A 206 -3.38 22.90 8.10
CA TYR A 206 -4.21 23.70 9.01
C TYR A 206 -3.87 25.20 8.96
N LEU A 207 -2.58 25.54 8.93
CA LEU A 207 -2.13 26.93 8.76
C LEU A 207 -2.59 27.51 7.42
N ARG A 208 -2.48 26.76 6.33
CA ARG A 208 -2.96 27.18 5.01
C ARG A 208 -4.47 27.39 5.00
N LYS A 209 -5.22 26.51 5.64
CA LYS A 209 -6.69 26.61 5.77
C LYS A 209 -7.09 27.87 6.54
N ALA A 210 -6.36 28.24 7.59
CA ALA A 210 -6.59 29.48 8.34
C ALA A 210 -6.32 30.71 7.46
N GLN A 211 -5.23 30.75 6.69
CA GLN A 211 -4.90 31.85 5.76
C GLN A 211 -6.01 32.05 4.72
N ARG A 212 -6.45 30.97 4.06
CA ARG A 212 -7.52 31.03 3.04
C ARG A 212 -8.86 31.56 3.59
N ARG A 213 -9.18 31.24 4.85
CA ARG A 213 -10.37 31.79 5.50
C ARG A 213 -10.29 33.32 5.66
N HIS A 214 -9.12 33.83 5.96
CA HIS A 214 -8.90 35.30 6.05
C HIS A 214 -8.93 35.97 4.66
N GLU A 215 -8.32 35.33 3.64
CA GLU A 215 -8.35 35.84 2.25
C GLU A 215 -9.77 35.89 1.68
N GLY A 216 -10.64 34.94 2.04
CA GLY A 216 -12.03 34.88 1.56
C GLY A 216 -13.03 35.77 2.36
N ALA A 217 -12.59 36.39 3.45
CA ALA A 217 -13.41 37.27 4.28
C ALA A 217 -13.17 38.78 3.98
N SER A 218 -12.17 39.06 3.13
CA SER A 218 -11.84 40.44 2.65
C SER A 218 -12.47 40.71 1.31
#